data_127865cf2f6de3fe5c5d1922a1eb2906
#
_entry.id   127865cf2f6de3fe5c5d1922a1eb2906
#
_cell.length_a   1.000
_cell.length_b   1.000
_cell.length_c   1.000
_cell.angle_alpha   90.00
_cell.angle_beta   90.00
_cell.angle_gamma   90.00
#
_symmetry.space_group_name_H-M   'P 1'
#
loop_
_entity.id
_entity.type
_entity.pdbx_description
1 polymer ?
#
loop_
_entity_poly.entity_id
_entity_poly.type
_entity_poly.pdbx_seq_one_letter_code
_entity_poly.pdbx_strand_id
1 'polypeptide(L)'
;MTQRSLENVRAFLLIVLCLFLTGGDFISKSPIPGPFADDITFGEVIKEIRLEGNKIVKDDIIYKAMKSKPGEIYTEESATIDYKWLTQFGVFTTIQFSTIKETDGVIVVVTLDEVNRYTPAPVIRITDENGLSIGARITSNSVLYWGSKGSVYFTVGGATNFGIRFSDPWIPGRSWFAGYKLMYDHSERRNEIYEFDERTDDLFFEVNRNITDRLHWGPQFLYLTLRSDEPNRTLSSSNRDHIPTLGAFLQFDGRNFPIYPTKGWWTELNVRKYGLGGVDTDYWQVTLDVRKYLELGSPYNSLALYSLVTASTGDVGVDYPIYMQFNLGGANSVRGWSLGSRDGKNQFVNTAEYWHLLVDYQKWKIWFLKFALGLQLGVFGDVGTAWTTSEEFSQSWIGGGGLGLRFLMPAILMFRADVATGEEGYVVRFFLGTKEKAVAQRDRVR
;
A
#
# COMPACT_ATOMS: atom_id res chain seq x y z
N MET A 1 -4.40 23.01 18.11
CA MET A 1 -5.21 22.23 17.17
C MET A 1 -5.67 23.17 16.07
N THR A 2 -5.21 22.99 14.85
CA THR A 2 -5.59 23.86 13.74
C THR A 2 -7.05 23.64 13.36
N GLN A 3 -7.74 24.66 12.82
CA GLN A 3 -9.14 24.56 12.41
C GLN A 3 -9.34 23.41 11.41
N ARG A 4 -8.40 23.16 10.51
CA ARG A 4 -8.37 22.01 9.58
C ARG A 4 -8.32 20.64 10.30
N SER A 5 -7.55 20.51 11.40
CA SER A 5 -7.53 19.23 12.15
C SER A 5 -8.85 18.94 12.85
N LEU A 6 -9.57 19.98 13.30
CA LEU A 6 -10.91 19.86 13.88
C LEU A 6 -11.95 19.43 12.84
N GLU A 7 -11.87 19.96 11.63
CA GLU A 7 -12.76 19.59 10.52
C GLU A 7 -12.54 18.12 10.07
N ASN A 8 -11.28 17.70 10.00
CA ASN A 8 -10.93 16.31 9.70
C ASN A 8 -11.43 15.34 10.79
N VAL A 9 -11.32 15.71 12.08
CA VAL A 9 -11.89 14.94 13.20
C VAL A 9 -13.41 14.84 13.10
N ARG A 10 -14.10 15.94 12.82
CA ARG A 10 -15.56 15.95 12.66
C ARG A 10 -16.01 15.12 11.46
N ALA A 11 -15.33 15.24 10.31
CA ALA A 11 -15.62 14.44 9.12
C ALA A 11 -15.44 12.94 9.40
N PHE A 12 -14.37 12.56 10.08
CA PHE A 12 -14.10 11.19 10.47
C PHE A 12 -15.16 10.65 11.43
N LEU A 13 -15.47 11.39 12.52
CA LEU A 13 -16.50 10.98 13.47
C LEU A 13 -17.86 10.83 12.80
N LEU A 14 -18.20 11.70 11.84
CA LEU A 14 -19.43 11.58 11.06
C LEU A 14 -19.43 10.32 10.18
N ILE A 15 -18.32 10.00 9.52
CA ILE A 15 -18.21 8.79 8.69
C ILE A 15 -18.35 7.54 9.55
N VAL A 16 -17.62 7.48 10.69
CA VAL A 16 -17.71 6.35 11.64
C VAL A 16 -19.12 6.25 12.20
N LEU A 17 -19.73 7.36 12.60
CA LEU A 17 -21.10 7.40 13.12
C LEU A 17 -22.12 6.95 12.05
N CYS A 18 -21.96 7.38 10.80
CA CYS A 18 -22.82 6.91 9.69
C CYS A 18 -22.67 5.40 9.47
N LEU A 19 -21.45 4.85 9.54
CA LEU A 19 -21.23 3.41 9.41
C LEU A 19 -21.90 2.62 10.53
N PHE A 20 -21.92 3.13 11.76
CA PHE A 20 -22.62 2.50 12.91
C PHE A 20 -24.12 2.71 12.88
N LEU A 21 -24.62 3.86 12.41
CA LEU A 21 -26.05 4.17 12.37
C LEU A 21 -26.79 3.48 11.20
N THR A 22 -26.07 3.02 10.16
CA THR A 22 -26.68 2.30 9.02
C THR A 22 -27.03 0.84 9.31
N GLY A 23 -26.94 0.39 10.57
CA GLY A 23 -27.44 -0.92 11.00
C GLY A 23 -26.69 -2.10 10.35
N GLY A 24 -25.37 -2.11 10.46
CA GLY A 24 -24.58 -3.26 10.00
C GLY A 24 -24.92 -4.53 10.77
N ASP A 25 -25.28 -5.60 10.07
CA ASP A 25 -25.49 -6.89 10.68
C ASP A 25 -24.14 -7.56 10.99
N PHE A 26 -23.97 -7.96 12.23
CA PHE A 26 -22.85 -8.76 12.68
C PHE A 26 -23.06 -10.22 12.24
N ILE A 27 -22.22 -10.72 11.30
CA ILE A 27 -22.41 -12.04 10.71
C ILE A 27 -21.79 -13.17 11.55
N SER A 28 -20.73 -12.90 12.32
CA SER A 28 -20.04 -13.92 13.10
C SER A 28 -19.24 -13.32 14.26
N LYS A 29 -19.34 -13.97 15.42
CA LYS A 29 -18.51 -13.66 16.61
C LYS A 29 -17.16 -14.39 16.57
N SER A 30 -16.97 -15.34 15.66
CA SER A 30 -15.69 -16.02 15.55
C SER A 30 -14.66 -15.06 14.99
N PRO A 31 -13.48 -14.93 15.62
CA PRO A 31 -12.37 -14.21 15.02
C PRO A 31 -12.16 -14.80 13.62
N ILE A 32 -11.77 -13.96 12.66
CA ILE A 32 -11.28 -14.54 11.40
C ILE A 32 -10.00 -15.25 11.82
N PRO A 33 -9.92 -16.58 11.79
CA PRO A 33 -8.67 -17.26 12.05
C PRO A 33 -7.63 -16.66 11.14
N GLY A 34 -6.36 -16.64 11.53
CA GLY A 34 -5.28 -16.52 10.57
C GLY A 34 -5.60 -17.43 9.35
N PRO A 35 -4.87 -17.35 8.25
CA PRO A 35 -5.17 -18.16 7.05
C PRO A 35 -5.18 -19.65 7.35
N PHE A 36 -4.73 -20.05 8.54
CA PHE A 36 -4.65 -21.44 9.00
C PHE A 36 -5.62 -21.67 10.15
N ALA A 37 -6.42 -22.73 10.03
CA ALA A 37 -7.26 -23.19 11.11
C ALA A 37 -6.41 -23.70 12.31
N ASP A 38 -6.95 -23.59 13.52
CA ASP A 38 -6.23 -23.97 14.76
C ASP A 38 -5.81 -25.47 14.77
N ASP A 39 -6.52 -26.31 14.04
CA ASP A 39 -6.30 -27.75 13.93
C ASP A 39 -5.47 -28.17 12.71
N ILE A 40 -4.85 -27.22 12.01
CA ILE A 40 -4.04 -27.54 10.83
C ILE A 40 -2.83 -28.41 11.20
N THR A 41 -2.60 -29.44 10.42
CA THR A 41 -1.50 -30.40 10.63
C THR A 41 -0.44 -30.22 9.55
N PHE A 42 0.79 -29.92 9.96
CA PHE A 42 1.97 -29.85 9.09
C PHE A 42 2.88 -31.07 9.29
N GLY A 43 3.77 -31.31 8.33
CA GLY A 43 4.74 -32.39 8.37
C GLY A 43 4.27 -33.70 7.76
N GLU A 44 3.04 -33.77 7.32
CA GLU A 44 2.42 -34.96 6.70
C GLU A 44 2.40 -34.88 5.17
N VAL A 45 2.29 -36.00 4.49
CA VAL A 45 2.19 -36.03 3.02
C VAL A 45 0.79 -35.60 2.58
N ILE A 46 0.72 -34.71 1.60
CA ILE A 46 -0.53 -34.25 0.98
C ILE A 46 -1.07 -35.38 0.09
N LYS A 47 -2.21 -35.91 0.43
CA LYS A 47 -2.92 -36.90 -0.42
C LYS A 47 -3.76 -36.21 -1.49
N GLU A 48 -4.50 -35.21 -1.08
CA GLU A 48 -5.42 -34.43 -1.91
C GLU A 48 -5.42 -32.97 -1.48
N ILE A 49 -5.64 -32.07 -2.43
CA ILE A 49 -5.99 -30.69 -2.14
C ILE A 49 -7.44 -30.52 -2.59
N ARG A 50 -8.31 -30.12 -1.65
CA ARG A 50 -9.73 -29.91 -1.89
C ARG A 50 -10.03 -28.43 -1.84
N LEU A 51 -10.66 -27.90 -2.91
CA LEU A 51 -11.08 -26.52 -2.99
C LEU A 51 -12.58 -26.42 -2.67
N GLU A 52 -12.95 -25.48 -1.83
CA GLU A 52 -14.32 -25.23 -1.43
C GLU A 52 -14.68 -23.76 -1.56
N GLY A 53 -15.88 -23.45 -2.09
CA GLY A 53 -16.44 -22.11 -2.14
C GLY A 53 -16.08 -21.29 -3.39
N ASN A 54 -15.13 -21.71 -4.19
CA ASN A 54 -14.86 -21.07 -5.49
C ASN A 54 -15.99 -21.44 -6.47
N LYS A 55 -16.58 -20.42 -7.08
CA LYS A 55 -17.71 -20.55 -8.02
C LYS A 55 -17.37 -20.07 -9.42
N ILE A 56 -16.51 -19.09 -9.51
CA ILE A 56 -16.16 -18.37 -10.74
C ILE A 56 -14.73 -18.68 -11.16
N VAL A 57 -13.79 -18.69 -10.20
CA VAL A 57 -12.40 -19.07 -10.45
C VAL A 57 -12.35 -20.59 -10.60
N LYS A 58 -11.88 -21.05 -11.76
CA LYS A 58 -11.75 -22.49 -12.03
C LYS A 58 -10.66 -23.11 -11.15
N ASP A 59 -10.88 -24.35 -10.73
CA ASP A 59 -9.96 -25.13 -9.89
C ASP A 59 -8.56 -25.22 -10.49
N ASP A 60 -8.45 -25.39 -11.80
CA ASP A 60 -7.15 -25.51 -12.48
C ASP A 60 -6.30 -24.24 -12.38
N ILE A 61 -6.93 -23.07 -12.28
CA ILE A 61 -6.25 -21.79 -12.07
C ILE A 61 -5.70 -21.73 -10.64
N ILE A 62 -6.51 -22.12 -9.65
CA ILE A 62 -6.11 -22.14 -8.24
C ILE A 62 -4.98 -23.14 -8.03
N TYR A 63 -5.13 -24.40 -8.51
CA TYR A 63 -4.09 -25.41 -8.40
C TYR A 63 -2.76 -24.99 -9.07
N LYS A 64 -2.81 -24.30 -10.21
CA LYS A 64 -1.59 -23.79 -10.86
C LYS A 64 -0.89 -22.71 -10.03
N ALA A 65 -1.66 -21.90 -9.30
CA ALA A 65 -1.13 -20.85 -8.45
C ALA A 65 -0.51 -21.39 -7.16
N MET A 66 -0.98 -22.52 -6.65
CA MET A 66 -0.47 -23.11 -5.41
C MET A 66 0.89 -23.77 -5.62
N LYS A 67 1.77 -23.61 -4.63
CA LYS A 67 3.06 -24.30 -4.52
C LYS A 67 2.87 -25.75 -4.05
N SER A 68 2.02 -25.97 -3.05
CA SER A 68 1.72 -27.29 -2.51
C SER A 68 1.10 -28.19 -3.56
N LYS A 69 1.58 -29.45 -3.64
CA LYS A 69 1.10 -30.46 -4.58
C LYS A 69 0.83 -31.79 -3.87
N PRO A 70 -0.13 -32.59 -4.34
CA PRO A 70 -0.28 -33.95 -3.86
C PRO A 70 1.02 -34.77 -4.00
N GLY A 71 1.36 -35.53 -2.97
CA GLY A 71 2.60 -36.32 -2.87
C GLY A 71 3.76 -35.56 -2.19
N GLU A 72 3.66 -34.26 -1.93
CA GLU A 72 4.66 -33.48 -1.21
C GLU A 72 4.32 -33.39 0.30
N ILE A 73 5.32 -33.08 1.13
CA ILE A 73 5.11 -32.83 2.56
C ILE A 73 4.48 -31.43 2.72
N TYR A 74 3.36 -31.36 3.43
CA TYR A 74 2.69 -30.10 3.73
C TYR A 74 3.44 -29.35 4.82
N THR A 75 4.02 -28.21 4.50
CA THR A 75 4.79 -27.37 5.43
C THR A 75 4.13 -26.02 5.66
N GLU A 76 4.38 -25.41 6.81
CA GLU A 76 3.92 -24.04 7.09
C GLU A 76 4.46 -23.04 6.03
N GLU A 77 5.67 -23.28 5.52
CA GLU A 77 6.26 -22.45 4.48
C GLU A 77 5.48 -22.56 3.17
N SER A 78 5.17 -23.79 2.70
CA SER A 78 4.40 -23.99 1.47
C SER A 78 2.99 -23.41 1.59
N ALA A 79 2.34 -23.60 2.72
CA ALA A 79 1.02 -23.04 3.02
C ALA A 79 1.03 -21.49 3.04
N THR A 80 2.07 -20.90 3.61
CA THR A 80 2.24 -19.43 3.62
C THR A 80 2.43 -18.88 2.21
N ILE A 81 3.19 -19.57 1.37
CA ILE A 81 3.38 -19.21 -0.04
C ILE A 81 2.06 -19.34 -0.81
N ASP A 82 1.31 -20.40 -0.60
CA ASP A 82 0.00 -20.61 -1.22
C ASP A 82 -0.98 -19.50 -0.83
N TYR A 83 -1.05 -19.15 0.46
CA TYR A 83 -1.87 -18.05 0.93
C TYR A 83 -1.48 -16.73 0.25
N LYS A 84 -0.18 -16.46 0.16
CA LYS A 84 0.35 -15.24 -0.47
C LYS A 84 -0.05 -15.16 -1.95
N TRP A 85 0.14 -16.23 -2.70
CA TRP A 85 -0.24 -16.29 -4.12
C TRP A 85 -1.74 -16.11 -4.32
N LEU A 86 -2.56 -16.82 -3.55
CA LEU A 86 -4.02 -16.69 -3.65
C LEU A 86 -4.50 -15.29 -3.24
N THR A 87 -3.85 -14.67 -2.24
CA THR A 87 -4.15 -13.27 -1.85
C THR A 87 -3.80 -12.28 -2.95
N GLN A 88 -2.73 -12.50 -3.71
CA GLN A 88 -2.33 -11.63 -4.82
C GLN A 88 -3.35 -11.59 -5.96
N PHE A 89 -4.11 -12.67 -6.18
CA PHE A 89 -5.25 -12.61 -7.10
C PHE A 89 -6.24 -11.52 -6.71
N GLY A 90 -6.39 -11.27 -5.40
CA GLY A 90 -7.27 -10.24 -4.84
C GLY A 90 -8.72 -10.38 -5.29
N VAL A 91 -9.14 -11.60 -5.62
CA VAL A 91 -10.51 -11.98 -5.97
C VAL A 91 -11.19 -12.80 -4.86
N PHE A 92 -10.45 -13.06 -3.79
CA PHE A 92 -10.95 -13.75 -2.61
C PHE A 92 -11.04 -12.78 -1.43
N THR A 93 -12.17 -12.75 -0.75
CA THR A 93 -12.38 -12.01 0.51
C THR A 93 -11.86 -12.80 1.70
N THR A 94 -11.94 -14.13 1.61
CA THR A 94 -11.46 -15.05 2.64
C THR A 94 -10.71 -16.18 1.96
N ILE A 95 -9.57 -16.54 2.53
CA ILE A 95 -8.76 -17.71 2.16
C ILE A 95 -8.41 -18.40 3.46
N GLN A 96 -8.87 -19.62 3.65
CA GLN A 96 -8.62 -20.40 4.86
C GLN A 96 -8.13 -21.78 4.50
N PHE A 97 -7.08 -22.23 5.18
CA PHE A 97 -6.51 -23.57 5.04
C PHE A 97 -6.84 -24.39 6.29
N SER A 98 -7.29 -25.60 6.09
CA SER A 98 -7.47 -26.63 7.13
C SER A 98 -6.97 -27.97 6.63
N THR A 99 -6.83 -28.94 7.52
CA THR A 99 -6.42 -30.28 7.15
C THR A 99 -7.38 -31.33 7.71
N ILE A 100 -7.65 -32.36 6.92
CA ILE A 100 -8.34 -33.56 7.37
C ILE A 100 -7.28 -34.68 7.46
N LYS A 101 -7.04 -35.19 8.65
CA LYS A 101 -6.05 -36.25 8.88
C LYS A 101 -6.58 -37.57 8.38
N GLU A 102 -5.77 -38.30 7.60
CA GLU A 102 -6.02 -39.66 7.16
C GLU A 102 -4.88 -40.59 7.60
N THR A 103 -5.04 -41.90 7.33
CA THR A 103 -4.10 -42.94 7.80
C THR A 103 -2.67 -42.73 7.28
N ASP A 104 -2.53 -42.22 6.02
CA ASP A 104 -1.21 -42.11 5.36
C ASP A 104 -0.94 -40.66 4.89
N GLY A 105 -1.43 -39.67 5.59
CA GLY A 105 -1.20 -38.24 5.27
C GLY A 105 -2.40 -37.36 5.55
N VAL A 106 -2.47 -36.21 4.85
CA VAL A 106 -3.52 -35.24 5.05
C VAL A 106 -4.20 -34.84 3.74
N ILE A 107 -5.49 -34.50 3.83
CA ILE A 107 -6.21 -33.76 2.81
C ILE A 107 -6.15 -32.30 3.20
N VAL A 108 -5.57 -31.45 2.34
CA VAL A 108 -5.56 -30.01 2.53
C VAL A 108 -6.85 -29.43 1.97
N VAL A 109 -7.65 -28.80 2.81
CA VAL A 109 -8.90 -28.12 2.41
C VAL A 109 -8.65 -26.63 2.35
N VAL A 110 -8.90 -26.03 1.18
CA VAL A 110 -8.77 -24.59 0.94
C VAL A 110 -10.16 -24.01 0.74
N THR A 111 -10.65 -23.30 1.74
CA THR A 111 -11.96 -22.63 1.69
C THR A 111 -11.78 -21.21 1.20
N LEU A 112 -12.53 -20.84 0.16
CA LEU A 112 -12.41 -19.60 -0.58
C LEU A 112 -13.76 -18.89 -0.63
N ASP A 113 -13.80 -17.59 -0.27
CA ASP A 113 -14.95 -16.74 -0.55
C ASP A 113 -14.58 -15.74 -1.65
N GLU A 114 -15.30 -15.77 -2.76
CA GLU A 114 -15.02 -14.91 -3.89
C GLU A 114 -15.69 -13.53 -3.77
N VAL A 115 -14.99 -12.50 -4.26
CA VAL A 115 -15.56 -11.16 -4.43
C VAL A 115 -16.51 -11.13 -5.63
N ASN A 116 -17.41 -10.14 -5.66
CA ASN A 116 -18.22 -9.90 -6.85
C ASN A 116 -17.35 -9.48 -8.04
N ARG A 117 -17.80 -9.78 -9.26
CA ARG A 117 -17.11 -9.35 -10.49
C ARG A 117 -16.91 -7.84 -10.54
N TYR A 118 -17.89 -7.07 -10.11
CA TYR A 118 -17.84 -5.63 -9.99
C TYR A 118 -17.98 -5.23 -8.52
N THR A 119 -17.03 -4.45 -8.04
CA THR A 119 -17.00 -3.99 -6.66
C THR A 119 -16.99 -2.45 -6.65
N PRO A 120 -18.13 -1.82 -6.42
CA PRO A 120 -18.16 -0.39 -6.14
C PRO A 120 -17.63 -0.14 -4.72
N ALA A 121 -16.88 0.94 -4.55
CA ALA A 121 -16.37 1.35 -3.25
C ALA A 121 -16.34 2.88 -3.15
N PRO A 122 -16.64 3.48 -1.99
CA PRO A 122 -16.34 4.89 -1.75
C PRO A 122 -14.82 5.09 -1.73
N VAL A 123 -14.38 6.24 -2.18
CA VAL A 123 -12.99 6.69 -2.05
C VAL A 123 -12.98 7.90 -1.13
N ILE A 124 -12.26 7.79 -0.04
CA ILE A 124 -12.04 8.87 0.90
C ILE A 124 -10.53 9.04 0.99
N ARG A 125 -10.05 10.25 0.74
CA ARG A 125 -8.64 10.61 0.84
C ARG A 125 -8.51 11.79 1.77
N ILE A 126 -7.64 11.69 2.75
CA ILE A 126 -7.29 12.79 3.64
C ILE A 126 -5.78 13.00 3.49
N THR A 127 -5.40 14.21 3.09
CA THR A 127 -4.00 14.60 2.96
C THR A 127 -3.71 15.80 3.83
N ASP A 128 -2.48 15.91 4.33
CA ASP A 128 -2.05 17.08 5.12
C ASP A 128 -2.04 18.36 4.27
N GLU A 129 -1.81 18.21 2.96
CA GLU A 129 -1.71 19.32 2.01
C GLU A 129 -3.09 19.86 1.60
N ASN A 130 -4.00 18.99 1.15
CA ASN A 130 -5.26 19.42 0.52
C ASN A 130 -6.52 19.05 1.34
N GLY A 131 -6.36 18.41 2.51
CA GLY A 131 -7.47 18.00 3.35
C GLY A 131 -8.29 16.84 2.78
N LEU A 132 -9.61 16.91 2.93
CA LEU A 132 -10.54 15.84 2.58
C LEU A 132 -10.94 15.90 1.10
N SER A 133 -10.80 14.76 0.42
CA SER A 133 -11.40 14.49 -0.90
C SER A 133 -12.27 13.23 -0.81
N ILE A 134 -13.42 13.26 -1.44
CA ILE A 134 -14.37 12.13 -1.48
C ILE A 134 -14.73 11.77 -2.90
N GLY A 135 -15.06 10.51 -3.13
CA GLY A 135 -15.41 10.05 -4.46
C GLY A 135 -15.85 8.60 -4.48
N ALA A 136 -15.75 8.00 -5.66
CA ALA A 136 -16.12 6.60 -5.87
C ALA A 136 -15.11 5.88 -6.75
N ARG A 137 -15.03 4.56 -6.56
CA ARG A 137 -14.27 3.63 -7.39
C ARG A 137 -15.16 2.48 -7.79
N ILE A 138 -15.04 2.05 -9.02
CA ILE A 138 -15.59 0.78 -9.50
C ILE A 138 -14.42 -0.08 -9.92
N THR A 139 -14.31 -1.27 -9.36
CA THR A 139 -13.31 -2.28 -9.72
C THR A 139 -13.98 -3.46 -10.38
N SER A 140 -13.50 -3.87 -11.56
CA SER A 140 -13.80 -5.15 -12.16
C SER A 140 -12.68 -6.13 -11.81
N ASN A 141 -13.03 -7.28 -11.25
CA ASN A 141 -12.08 -8.36 -10.90
C ASN A 141 -11.91 -9.38 -12.05
N SER A 142 -12.41 -9.06 -13.23
CA SER A 142 -12.36 -9.89 -14.44
C SER A 142 -12.48 -9.03 -15.69
N VAL A 143 -11.41 -8.34 -16.06
CA VAL A 143 -11.37 -7.53 -17.29
C VAL A 143 -11.10 -8.42 -18.51
N LEU A 144 -9.98 -9.13 -18.53
CA LEU A 144 -9.58 -10.08 -19.57
C LEU A 144 -9.91 -11.51 -19.17
N TYR A 145 -9.64 -11.86 -17.93
CA TYR A 145 -9.96 -13.14 -17.30
C TYR A 145 -10.09 -12.91 -15.78
N TRP A 146 -10.59 -13.92 -15.06
CA TRP A 146 -10.77 -13.80 -13.62
C TRP A 146 -9.43 -13.65 -12.90
N GLY A 147 -9.27 -12.55 -12.16
CA GLY A 147 -8.00 -12.15 -11.51
C GLY A 147 -7.31 -10.96 -12.16
N SER A 148 -7.58 -10.67 -13.47
CA SER A 148 -7.16 -9.42 -14.07
C SER A 148 -8.07 -8.29 -13.59
N LYS A 149 -7.50 -7.22 -13.02
CA LYS A 149 -8.26 -6.13 -12.41
C LYS A 149 -8.23 -4.89 -13.26
N GLY A 150 -9.38 -4.26 -13.36
CA GLY A 150 -9.50 -2.91 -13.90
C GLY A 150 -10.28 -2.04 -12.93
N SER A 151 -9.87 -0.81 -12.73
CA SER A 151 -10.63 0.13 -11.91
C SER A 151 -10.63 1.53 -12.50
N VAL A 152 -11.75 2.20 -12.30
CA VAL A 152 -11.90 3.64 -12.58
C VAL A 152 -12.30 4.28 -11.26
N TYR A 153 -11.70 5.42 -10.96
CA TYR A 153 -12.05 6.20 -9.78
C TYR A 153 -12.05 7.69 -10.07
N PHE A 154 -12.79 8.42 -9.28
CA PHE A 154 -12.73 9.89 -9.21
C PHE A 154 -12.87 10.34 -7.76
N THR A 155 -12.29 11.50 -7.45
CA THR A 155 -12.48 12.20 -6.17
C THR A 155 -12.56 13.70 -6.40
N VAL A 156 -13.30 14.38 -5.54
CA VAL A 156 -13.43 15.85 -5.50
C VAL A 156 -13.33 16.33 -4.06
N GLY A 157 -12.99 17.61 -3.88
CA GLY A 157 -12.82 18.24 -2.57
C GLY A 157 -11.48 18.94 -2.49
N GLY A 158 -10.61 18.60 -1.53
CA GLY A 158 -9.29 19.20 -1.41
C GLY A 158 -8.43 19.04 -2.66
N ALA A 159 -8.58 17.91 -3.38
CA ALA A 159 -8.01 17.68 -4.70
C ALA A 159 -9.04 17.01 -5.60
N THR A 160 -9.05 17.35 -6.90
CA THR A 160 -9.80 16.65 -7.92
C THR A 160 -8.90 15.60 -8.56
N ASN A 161 -9.30 14.35 -8.53
CA ASN A 161 -8.53 13.27 -9.13
C ASN A 161 -9.44 12.38 -9.97
N PHE A 162 -8.89 11.88 -11.07
CA PHE A 162 -9.48 10.85 -11.90
C PHE A 162 -8.40 9.83 -12.26
N GLY A 163 -8.71 8.55 -12.24
CA GLY A 163 -7.73 7.54 -12.63
C GLY A 163 -8.34 6.28 -13.17
N ILE A 164 -7.57 5.65 -14.06
CA ILE A 164 -7.83 4.35 -14.64
C ILE A 164 -6.65 3.47 -14.31
N ARG A 165 -6.91 2.31 -13.73
CA ARG A 165 -5.88 1.35 -13.36
C ARG A 165 -6.23 -0.01 -13.91
N PHE A 166 -5.25 -0.63 -14.49
CA PHE A 166 -5.31 -2.02 -14.94
C PHE A 166 -4.14 -2.77 -14.34
N SER A 167 -4.38 -3.94 -13.78
CA SER A 167 -3.34 -4.80 -13.24
C SER A 167 -3.68 -6.26 -13.45
N ASP A 168 -2.67 -7.00 -13.83
CA ASP A 168 -2.70 -8.43 -13.91
C ASP A 168 -1.61 -8.97 -12.97
N PRO A 169 -1.97 -9.44 -11.78
CA PRO A 169 -1.00 -9.92 -10.81
C PRO A 169 -0.33 -11.22 -11.23
N TRP A 170 -0.93 -11.94 -12.18
CA TRP A 170 -0.43 -13.23 -12.63
C TRP A 170 -1.00 -13.62 -13.99
N ILE A 171 -0.12 -14.07 -14.91
CA ILE A 171 -0.50 -14.60 -16.21
C ILE A 171 -0.30 -16.13 -16.20
N PRO A 172 -1.38 -16.94 -16.17
CA PRO A 172 -1.27 -18.38 -16.13
C PRO A 172 -0.42 -18.95 -17.29
N GLY A 173 0.52 -19.85 -16.96
CA GLY A 173 1.34 -20.54 -17.96
C GLY A 173 2.50 -19.76 -18.56
N ARG A 174 2.79 -18.55 -18.10
CA ARG A 174 3.96 -17.77 -18.52
C ARG A 174 5.02 -17.75 -17.42
N SER A 175 6.15 -18.40 -17.67
CA SER A 175 7.31 -18.41 -16.78
C SER A 175 8.10 -17.10 -16.80
N TRP A 176 7.90 -16.24 -17.80
CA TRP A 176 8.72 -15.03 -18.02
C TRP A 176 8.14 -13.76 -17.41
N PHE A 177 6.79 -13.63 -17.33
CA PHE A 177 6.13 -12.47 -16.75
C PHE A 177 5.11 -12.92 -15.71
N ALA A 178 5.28 -12.46 -14.48
CA ALA A 178 4.35 -12.76 -13.41
C ALA A 178 3.12 -11.84 -13.43
N GLY A 179 3.25 -10.63 -14.00
CA GLY A 179 2.15 -9.69 -14.10
C GLY A 179 2.57 -8.35 -14.71
N TYR A 180 1.59 -7.47 -14.85
CA TYR A 180 1.81 -6.09 -15.29
C TYR A 180 0.81 -5.14 -14.63
N LYS A 181 1.20 -3.86 -14.56
CA LYS A 181 0.36 -2.75 -14.12
C LYS A 181 0.40 -1.66 -15.16
N LEU A 182 -0.77 -1.12 -15.47
CA LEU A 182 -0.94 0.09 -16.29
C LEU A 182 -1.84 1.03 -15.50
N MET A 183 -1.39 2.25 -15.27
CA MET A 183 -2.15 3.26 -14.53
C MET A 183 -2.08 4.59 -15.26
N TYR A 184 -3.20 5.27 -15.30
CA TYR A 184 -3.31 6.67 -15.67
C TYR A 184 -4.02 7.39 -14.54
N ASP A 185 -3.39 8.42 -14.02
CA ASP A 185 -3.93 9.26 -12.96
C ASP A 185 -3.84 10.74 -13.40
N HIS A 186 -4.95 11.44 -13.32
CA HIS A 186 -5.07 12.88 -13.48
C HIS A 186 -5.35 13.51 -12.13
N SER A 187 -4.67 14.61 -11.78
CA SER A 187 -4.87 15.33 -10.53
C SER A 187 -4.81 16.84 -10.72
N GLU A 188 -5.78 17.53 -10.15
CA GLU A 188 -5.77 18.98 -10.02
C GLU A 188 -5.80 19.32 -8.53
N ARG A 189 -4.81 20.06 -8.06
CA ARG A 189 -4.67 20.40 -6.65
C ARG A 189 -3.80 21.63 -6.44
N ARG A 190 -3.94 22.24 -5.27
CA ARG A 190 -2.99 23.24 -4.79
C ARG A 190 -1.77 22.55 -4.20
N ASN A 191 -0.60 23.04 -4.57
CA ASN A 191 0.65 22.71 -3.94
C ASN A 191 0.90 23.72 -2.82
N GLU A 192 0.54 23.37 -1.59
CA GLU A 192 0.61 24.27 -0.45
C GLU A 192 2.05 24.60 -0.02
N ILE A 193 3.02 23.74 -0.35
CA ILE A 193 4.43 23.93 0.03
C ILE A 193 5.10 24.96 -0.88
N TYR A 194 4.84 24.87 -2.18
CA TYR A 194 5.42 25.78 -3.17
C TYR A 194 4.43 26.82 -3.70
N GLU A 195 3.22 26.86 -3.10
CA GLU A 195 2.19 27.88 -3.28
C GLU A 195 1.73 28.13 -4.72
N PHE A 196 1.44 27.06 -5.47
CA PHE A 196 0.87 27.16 -6.82
C PHE A 196 -0.19 26.08 -7.06
N ASP A 197 -1.10 26.34 -8.02
CA ASP A 197 -2.03 25.33 -8.47
C ASP A 197 -1.39 24.44 -9.53
N GLU A 198 -1.42 23.14 -9.30
CA GLU A 198 -0.81 22.16 -10.18
C GLU A 198 -1.86 21.24 -10.82
N ARG A 199 -1.61 20.93 -12.09
CA ARG A 199 -2.34 19.90 -12.82
C ARG A 199 -1.34 18.85 -13.30
N THR A 200 -1.55 17.60 -12.91
CA THR A 200 -0.68 16.49 -13.28
C THR A 200 -1.42 15.45 -14.08
N ASP A 201 -0.73 14.87 -15.05
CA ASP A 201 -1.14 13.67 -15.79
C ASP A 201 -0.01 12.65 -15.68
N ASP A 202 -0.29 11.49 -15.09
CA ASP A 202 0.68 10.44 -14.82
C ASP A 202 0.28 9.16 -15.57
N LEU A 203 1.17 8.66 -16.43
CA LEU A 203 1.08 7.35 -17.02
C LEU A 203 2.17 6.46 -16.44
N PHE A 204 1.80 5.31 -15.90
CA PHE A 204 2.72 4.34 -15.34
C PHE A 204 2.49 2.96 -15.97
N PHE A 205 3.57 2.34 -16.38
CA PHE A 205 3.58 0.96 -16.85
C PHE A 205 4.69 0.18 -16.16
N GLU A 206 4.37 -0.99 -15.64
CA GLU A 206 5.28 -1.91 -14.97
C GLU A 206 5.06 -3.32 -15.45
N VAL A 207 6.15 -4.04 -15.68
CA VAL A 207 6.14 -5.48 -15.90
C VAL A 207 6.86 -6.14 -14.73
N ASN A 208 6.31 -7.21 -14.21
CA ASN A 208 6.86 -7.95 -13.08
C ASN A 208 7.26 -9.36 -13.50
N ARG A 209 8.43 -9.82 -13.05
CA ARG A 209 8.92 -11.17 -13.17
C ARG A 209 9.29 -11.75 -11.82
N ASN A 210 8.83 -12.95 -11.53
CA ASN A 210 9.24 -13.70 -10.36
C ASN A 210 10.56 -14.44 -10.67
N ILE A 211 11.62 -14.16 -9.92
CA ILE A 211 12.85 -14.94 -9.95
C ILE A 211 12.68 -16.15 -9.05
N THR A 212 12.10 -15.93 -7.87
CA THR A 212 11.70 -16.95 -6.90
C THR A 212 10.33 -16.59 -6.33
N ASP A 213 9.78 -17.43 -5.43
CA ASP A 213 8.53 -17.16 -4.72
C ASP A 213 8.58 -15.88 -3.86
N ARG A 214 9.78 -15.36 -3.58
CA ARG A 214 10.00 -14.18 -2.73
C ARG A 214 10.73 -13.04 -3.42
N LEU A 215 11.39 -13.30 -4.54
CA LEU A 215 12.20 -12.31 -5.24
C LEU A 215 11.57 -11.97 -6.60
N HIS A 216 11.27 -10.69 -6.77
CA HIS A 216 10.62 -10.13 -7.95
C HIS A 216 11.46 -8.99 -8.52
N TRP A 217 11.40 -8.79 -9.83
CA TRP A 217 12.02 -7.66 -10.48
C TRP A 217 11.22 -7.23 -11.70
N GLY A 218 11.44 -6.03 -12.17
CA GLY A 218 10.84 -5.61 -13.42
C GLY A 218 11.22 -4.20 -13.85
N PRO A 219 11.08 -3.93 -15.15
CA PRO A 219 11.19 -2.60 -15.70
C PRO A 219 9.93 -1.78 -15.40
N GLN A 220 10.12 -0.47 -15.29
CA GLN A 220 9.08 0.52 -15.09
C GLN A 220 9.24 1.63 -16.12
N PHE A 221 8.13 2.10 -16.67
CA PHE A 221 8.06 3.30 -17.47
C PHE A 221 7.04 4.25 -16.84
N LEU A 222 7.44 5.51 -16.68
CA LEU A 222 6.57 6.58 -16.20
C LEU A 222 6.62 7.73 -17.19
N TYR A 223 5.49 8.40 -17.34
CA TYR A 223 5.41 9.66 -18.06
C TYR A 223 4.58 10.63 -17.24
N LEU A 224 5.24 11.59 -16.61
CA LEU A 224 4.62 12.65 -15.85
C LEU A 224 4.55 13.91 -16.70
N THR A 225 3.39 14.53 -16.72
CA THR A 225 3.22 15.91 -17.15
C THR A 225 2.77 16.75 -15.97
N LEU A 226 3.44 17.82 -15.67
CA LEU A 226 2.99 18.80 -14.68
C LEU A 226 2.84 20.18 -15.33
N ARG A 227 1.71 20.81 -15.05
CA ARG A 227 1.45 22.21 -15.38
C ARG A 227 1.28 23.01 -14.09
N SER A 228 1.86 24.21 -14.08
CA SER A 228 1.71 25.20 -13.03
C SER A 228 0.94 26.41 -13.57
N ASP A 229 0.07 27.00 -12.75
CA ASP A 229 -0.56 28.29 -13.03
C ASP A 229 0.40 29.48 -12.77
N GLU A 230 1.44 29.25 -11.95
CA GLU A 230 2.44 30.24 -11.60
C GLU A 230 3.73 30.06 -12.41
N PRO A 231 4.38 31.19 -12.84
CA PRO A 231 5.66 31.12 -13.54
C PRO A 231 6.81 30.66 -12.65
N ASN A 232 7.85 30.08 -13.25
CA ASN A 232 9.07 29.64 -12.56
C ASN A 232 8.88 28.56 -11.50
N ARG A 233 7.78 27.80 -11.59
CA ARG A 233 7.52 26.61 -10.75
C ARG A 233 7.89 25.32 -11.46
N THR A 234 8.06 25.36 -12.77
CA THR A 234 8.53 24.27 -13.63
C THR A 234 9.93 24.56 -14.15
N LEU A 235 10.64 23.56 -14.62
CA LEU A 235 11.94 23.76 -15.29
C LEU A 235 11.73 24.41 -16.65
N SER A 236 10.69 24.01 -17.37
CA SER A 236 10.32 24.60 -18.65
C SER A 236 9.74 25.98 -18.49
N SER A 237 10.16 26.92 -19.34
CA SER A 237 9.61 28.29 -19.44
C SER A 237 8.13 28.32 -19.89
N SER A 238 7.60 27.21 -20.37
CA SER A 238 6.19 27.07 -20.77
C SER A 238 5.24 26.80 -19.62
N ASN A 239 5.71 26.82 -18.36
CA ASN A 239 4.99 26.41 -17.16
C ASN A 239 4.47 24.96 -17.25
N ARG A 240 5.14 24.12 -18.04
CA ARG A 240 4.77 22.72 -18.24
C ARG A 240 5.99 21.85 -18.40
N ASP A 241 6.19 20.93 -17.47
CA ASP A 241 7.24 19.91 -17.54
C ASP A 241 6.68 18.62 -18.10
N HIS A 242 7.50 17.96 -18.90
CA HIS A 242 7.29 16.59 -19.40
C HIS A 242 8.45 15.73 -18.90
N ILE A 243 8.15 14.68 -18.15
CA ILE A 243 9.18 13.88 -17.48
C ILE A 243 9.01 12.40 -17.85
N PRO A 244 9.47 12.01 -19.07
CA PRO A 244 9.58 10.60 -19.40
C PRO A 244 10.66 9.95 -18.53
N THR A 245 10.33 8.80 -17.93
CA THR A 245 11.16 8.15 -16.93
C THR A 245 11.23 6.66 -17.21
N LEU A 246 12.42 6.11 -17.16
CA LEU A 246 12.66 4.67 -17.22
C LEU A 246 13.26 4.20 -15.91
N GLY A 247 12.77 3.09 -15.40
CA GLY A 247 13.26 2.53 -14.15
C GLY A 247 13.22 1.02 -14.11
N ALA A 248 13.77 0.49 -13.05
CA ALA A 248 13.67 -0.92 -12.69
C ALA A 248 13.61 -1.08 -11.18
N PHE A 249 12.93 -2.12 -10.72
CA PHE A 249 12.89 -2.48 -9.32
C PHE A 249 13.36 -3.92 -9.09
N LEU A 250 13.87 -4.15 -7.90
CA LEU A 250 14.16 -5.47 -7.34
C LEU A 250 13.50 -5.54 -5.97
N GLN A 251 12.55 -6.47 -5.79
CA GLN A 251 11.76 -6.60 -4.56
C GLN A 251 11.93 -7.98 -3.97
N PHE A 252 12.26 -8.04 -2.68
CA PHE A 252 12.18 -9.25 -1.86
C PHE A 252 11.00 -9.16 -0.89
N ASP A 253 10.11 -10.16 -0.90
CA ASP A 253 8.97 -10.24 0.00
C ASP A 253 8.92 -11.59 0.71
N GLY A 254 9.48 -11.61 1.93
CA GLY A 254 9.48 -12.74 2.85
C GLY A 254 8.52 -12.55 4.04
N ARG A 255 7.52 -11.67 3.94
CA ARG A 255 6.49 -11.47 4.98
C ARG A 255 5.60 -12.70 5.08
N ASN A 256 5.12 -13.00 6.30
CA ASN A 256 4.12 -14.05 6.50
C ASN A 256 2.76 -13.67 5.88
N PHE A 257 2.27 -12.44 6.10
CA PHE A 257 1.01 -11.95 5.55
C PHE A 257 1.22 -10.63 4.83
N PRO A 258 0.81 -10.49 3.55
CA PRO A 258 1.00 -9.24 2.81
C PRO A 258 0.22 -8.06 3.40
N ILE A 259 -1.00 -8.28 3.90
CA ILE A 259 -1.92 -7.21 4.32
C ILE A 259 -1.55 -6.66 5.70
N TYR A 260 -1.22 -7.53 6.68
CA TYR A 260 -0.78 -7.13 8.02
C TYR A 260 0.32 -8.07 8.51
N PRO A 261 1.52 -7.86 8.06
CA PRO A 261 2.64 -8.73 8.41
C PRO A 261 2.99 -8.59 9.88
N THR A 262 3.18 -9.75 10.53
CA THR A 262 3.70 -9.82 11.90
C THR A 262 5.13 -10.33 11.95
N LYS A 263 5.60 -10.99 10.87
CA LYS A 263 6.92 -11.61 10.79
C LYS A 263 7.47 -11.52 9.36
N GLY A 264 8.79 -11.35 9.24
CA GLY A 264 9.50 -11.41 7.98
C GLY A 264 10.10 -10.09 7.52
N TRP A 265 10.54 -10.06 6.27
CA TRP A 265 11.15 -8.90 5.62
C TRP A 265 10.41 -8.54 4.34
N TRP A 266 10.40 -7.28 4.04
CA TRP A 266 10.09 -6.76 2.73
C TRP A 266 11.13 -5.70 2.37
N THR A 267 11.71 -5.81 1.18
CA THR A 267 12.74 -4.87 0.73
C THR A 267 12.54 -4.60 -0.75
N GLU A 268 12.62 -3.33 -1.14
CA GLU A 268 12.59 -2.91 -2.55
C GLU A 268 13.73 -1.93 -2.83
N LEU A 269 14.53 -2.27 -3.83
CA LEU A 269 15.48 -1.36 -4.47
C LEU A 269 14.85 -0.89 -5.77
N ASN A 270 14.74 0.42 -5.95
CA ASN A 270 14.21 1.04 -7.15
C ASN A 270 15.24 2.03 -7.72
N VAL A 271 15.51 1.91 -9.01
CA VAL A 271 16.43 2.81 -9.73
C VAL A 271 15.70 3.40 -10.90
N ARG A 272 15.71 4.73 -11.02
CA ARG A 272 15.00 5.46 -12.08
C ARG A 272 15.89 6.53 -12.69
N LYS A 273 15.78 6.67 -14.02
CA LYS A 273 16.28 7.80 -14.78
C LYS A 273 15.13 8.67 -15.19
N TYR A 274 15.05 9.86 -14.65
CA TYR A 274 14.07 10.87 -14.99
C TYR A 274 14.62 11.76 -16.09
N GLY A 275 13.74 12.14 -17.05
CA GLY A 275 14.09 13.00 -18.16
C GLY A 275 14.83 12.24 -19.28
N LEU A 276 14.07 11.61 -20.18
CA LEU A 276 14.60 10.97 -21.38
C LEU A 276 14.31 11.84 -22.61
N GLY A 277 15.19 11.80 -23.61
CA GLY A 277 14.92 12.44 -24.91
C GLY A 277 15.18 13.95 -24.98
N GLY A 278 16.02 14.50 -24.11
CA GLY A 278 16.45 15.90 -24.19
C GLY A 278 15.40 16.90 -23.66
N VAL A 279 14.64 16.52 -22.64
CA VAL A 279 13.79 17.41 -21.85
C VAL A 279 14.59 18.13 -20.78
N ASP A 280 14.02 19.19 -20.17
CA ASP A 280 14.71 20.00 -19.14
C ASP A 280 15.08 19.23 -17.86
N THR A 281 14.33 18.17 -17.56
CA THR A 281 14.59 17.28 -16.42
C THR A 281 15.67 16.25 -16.76
N ASP A 282 16.71 16.10 -15.93
CA ASP A 282 17.79 15.13 -16.15
C ASP A 282 18.45 14.67 -14.84
N TYR A 283 17.90 13.64 -14.18
CA TYR A 283 18.50 13.09 -12.96
C TYR A 283 18.26 11.59 -12.78
N TRP A 284 19.12 10.96 -11.98
CA TRP A 284 18.95 9.61 -11.49
C TRP A 284 18.42 9.63 -10.06
N GLN A 285 17.61 8.65 -9.74
CA GLN A 285 17.12 8.44 -8.38
C GLN A 285 17.24 6.97 -8.02
N VAL A 286 17.78 6.70 -6.82
CA VAL A 286 17.86 5.38 -6.22
C VAL A 286 17.11 5.40 -4.90
N THR A 287 16.14 4.51 -4.74
CA THR A 287 15.37 4.35 -3.51
C THR A 287 15.54 2.95 -2.96
N LEU A 288 15.87 2.85 -1.69
CA LEU A 288 15.91 1.60 -0.92
C LEU A 288 14.88 1.70 0.22
N ASP A 289 13.88 0.82 0.18
CA ASP A 289 12.87 0.67 1.24
C ASP A 289 13.05 -0.71 1.89
N VAL A 290 13.32 -0.72 3.19
CA VAL A 290 13.53 -1.93 3.99
C VAL A 290 12.54 -1.98 5.13
N ARG A 291 11.80 -3.08 5.26
CA ARG A 291 10.81 -3.28 6.31
C ARG A 291 11.04 -4.62 6.99
N LYS A 292 11.15 -4.58 8.31
CA LYS A 292 11.28 -5.76 9.17
C LYS A 292 10.08 -5.86 10.08
N TYR A 293 9.53 -7.05 10.18
CA TYR A 293 8.44 -7.37 11.08
C TYR A 293 8.88 -8.45 12.04
N LEU A 294 8.63 -8.23 13.33
CA LEU A 294 9.00 -9.12 14.43
C LEU A 294 7.75 -9.41 15.26
N GLU A 295 7.46 -10.69 15.43
CA GLU A 295 6.43 -11.15 16.33
C GLU A 295 6.97 -11.20 17.75
N LEU A 296 6.28 -10.59 18.70
CA LEU A 296 6.73 -10.45 20.09
C LEU A 296 5.91 -11.36 21.00
N GLY A 297 6.29 -12.63 21.06
CA GLY A 297 5.70 -13.64 21.96
C GLY A 297 4.28 -14.09 21.62
N SER A 298 3.59 -13.41 20.71
CA SER A 298 2.24 -13.72 20.27
C SER A 298 1.97 -13.07 18.92
N PRO A 299 1.19 -13.69 18.01
CA PRO A 299 0.78 -13.10 16.75
C PRO A 299 -0.06 -11.82 16.91
N TYR A 300 -0.59 -11.56 18.11
CA TYR A 300 -1.30 -10.32 18.43
C TYR A 300 -0.35 -9.14 18.66
N ASN A 301 0.96 -9.39 18.88
CA ASN A 301 1.97 -8.38 19.15
C ASN A 301 2.99 -8.33 18.01
N SER A 302 3.16 -7.19 17.39
CA SER A 302 4.13 -7.02 16.32
C SER A 302 4.94 -5.74 16.48
N LEU A 303 6.25 -5.84 16.22
CA LEU A 303 7.14 -4.70 16.05
C LEU A 303 7.47 -4.59 14.56
N ALA A 304 7.19 -3.44 13.99
CA ALA A 304 7.51 -3.12 12.61
C ALA A 304 8.59 -2.03 12.57
N LEU A 305 9.66 -2.29 11.85
CA LEU A 305 10.76 -1.36 11.62
C LEU A 305 10.79 -1.03 10.12
N TYR A 306 10.78 0.25 9.80
CA TYR A 306 10.83 0.76 8.44
C TYR A 306 12.05 1.65 8.27
N SER A 307 12.76 1.51 7.16
CA SER A 307 13.87 2.38 6.77
C SER A 307 13.75 2.70 5.29
N LEU A 308 13.61 3.96 4.96
CA LEU A 308 13.56 4.45 3.59
C LEU A 308 14.72 5.39 3.34
N VAL A 309 15.47 5.14 2.29
CA VAL A 309 16.54 6.02 1.79
C VAL A 309 16.26 6.32 0.33
N THR A 310 16.33 7.58 -0.04
CA THR A 310 16.33 7.99 -1.45
C THR A 310 17.47 8.96 -1.69
N ALA A 311 18.26 8.68 -2.71
CA ALA A 311 19.32 9.54 -3.20
C ALA A 311 19.09 9.90 -4.66
N SER A 312 19.24 11.19 -4.98
CA SER A 312 19.03 11.72 -6.33
C SER A 312 20.25 12.53 -6.78
N THR A 313 20.59 12.44 -8.05
CA THR A 313 21.53 13.34 -8.73
C THR A 313 20.81 14.62 -9.14
N GLY A 314 21.47 15.48 -9.91
CA GLY A 314 20.91 16.70 -10.47
C GLY A 314 20.89 17.86 -9.49
N ASP A 315 20.68 19.05 -10.00
CA ASP A 315 20.60 20.30 -9.24
C ASP A 315 19.18 20.82 -9.22
N VAL A 316 18.66 21.09 -8.00
CA VAL A 316 17.30 21.56 -7.80
C VAL A 316 17.08 22.90 -8.50
N GLY A 317 16.06 22.99 -9.34
CA GLY A 317 15.73 24.16 -10.15
C GLY A 317 16.49 24.24 -11.47
N VAL A 318 17.39 23.30 -11.78
CA VAL A 318 18.13 23.25 -13.04
C VAL A 318 17.73 22.01 -13.85
N ASP A 319 17.98 20.82 -13.33
CA ASP A 319 17.64 19.52 -13.94
C ASP A 319 16.78 18.63 -13.02
N TYR A 320 16.63 19.04 -11.74
CA TYR A 320 15.74 18.44 -10.77
C TYR A 320 14.61 19.41 -10.42
N PRO A 321 13.33 19.12 -10.74
CA PRO A 321 12.23 20.04 -10.48
C PRO A 321 11.98 20.28 -8.98
N ILE A 322 11.75 21.53 -8.57
CA ILE A 322 11.53 21.91 -7.17
C ILE A 322 10.37 21.13 -6.53
N TYR A 323 9.30 20.92 -7.29
CA TYR A 323 8.10 20.22 -6.83
C TYR A 323 8.30 18.69 -6.72
N MET A 324 9.42 18.15 -7.17
CA MET A 324 9.78 16.74 -7.01
C MET A 324 10.58 16.47 -5.73
N GLN A 325 10.95 17.50 -4.99
CA GLN A 325 11.63 17.35 -3.70
C GLN A 325 10.75 16.58 -2.70
N PHE A 326 11.39 15.81 -1.83
CA PHE A 326 10.75 15.15 -0.71
C PHE A 326 10.42 16.19 0.37
N ASN A 327 9.20 16.14 0.88
CA ASN A 327 8.74 17.02 1.91
C ASN A 327 8.40 16.21 3.16
N LEU A 328 9.27 16.22 4.16
CA LEU A 328 9.09 15.47 5.39
C LEU A 328 8.21 16.20 6.39
N GLY A 329 7.57 15.44 7.23
CA GLY A 329 6.51 15.83 8.16
C GLY A 329 5.17 15.24 7.74
N GLY A 330 4.13 15.53 8.50
CA GLY A 330 2.78 15.03 8.24
C GLY A 330 2.55 13.58 8.64
N ALA A 331 1.41 13.03 8.23
CA ALA A 331 0.94 11.71 8.62
C ALA A 331 1.76 10.54 8.05
N ASN A 332 2.54 10.78 6.99
CA ASN A 332 3.17 9.74 6.17
C ASN A 332 4.69 9.65 6.33
N SER A 333 5.33 10.53 7.10
CA SER A 333 6.77 10.47 7.34
C SER A 333 7.11 10.64 8.81
N VAL A 334 7.50 11.82 9.26
CA VAL A 334 7.80 12.11 10.67
C VAL A 334 6.57 12.75 11.31
N ARG A 335 5.76 11.94 11.99
CA ARG A 335 4.53 12.39 12.65
C ARG A 335 4.87 13.30 13.83
N GLY A 336 4.06 14.33 14.07
CA GLY A 336 4.34 15.38 15.06
C GLY A 336 4.96 16.65 14.46
N TRP A 337 5.34 16.61 13.19
CA TRP A 337 5.86 17.75 12.42
C TRP A 337 4.91 18.09 11.28
N SER A 338 4.83 19.34 10.90
CA SER A 338 4.06 19.77 9.72
C SER A 338 4.67 19.25 8.43
N LEU A 339 3.82 19.00 7.43
CA LEU A 339 4.29 18.63 6.09
C LEU A 339 5.17 19.75 5.53
N GLY A 340 6.33 19.38 4.98
CA GLY A 340 7.30 20.35 4.47
C GLY A 340 8.21 20.96 5.54
N SER A 341 8.21 20.44 6.78
CA SER A 341 9.16 20.87 7.81
C SER A 341 10.63 20.68 7.40
N ARG A 342 10.89 19.73 6.53
CA ARG A 342 12.18 19.53 5.84
C ARG A 342 11.90 19.15 4.40
N ASP A 343 12.68 19.71 3.48
CA ASP A 343 12.60 19.42 2.05
C ASP A 343 13.99 19.17 1.46
N GLY A 344 14.04 18.44 0.35
CA GLY A 344 15.29 18.14 -0.35
C GLY A 344 15.12 17.08 -1.44
N LYS A 345 16.13 16.95 -2.30
CA LYS A 345 16.15 15.91 -3.37
C LYS A 345 16.49 14.52 -2.84
N ASN A 346 17.03 14.44 -1.63
CA ASN A 346 17.35 13.21 -0.92
C ASN A 346 16.53 13.10 0.35
N GLN A 347 16.28 11.88 0.82
CA GLN A 347 15.59 11.64 2.09
C GLN A 347 16.09 10.40 2.80
N PHE A 348 15.95 10.41 4.12
CA PHE A 348 16.13 9.27 4.99
C PHE A 348 15.04 9.29 6.06
N VAL A 349 14.29 8.22 6.18
CA VAL A 349 13.21 8.09 7.16
C VAL A 349 13.28 6.74 7.82
N ASN A 350 13.28 6.72 9.16
CA ASN A 350 13.12 5.51 9.95
C ASN A 350 11.88 5.62 10.82
N THR A 351 11.17 4.51 10.92
CA THR A 351 10.00 4.38 11.78
C THR A 351 10.07 3.07 12.53
N ALA A 352 9.82 3.11 13.83
CA ALA A 352 9.60 1.95 14.66
C ALA A 352 8.17 1.99 15.21
N GLU A 353 7.40 0.89 15.04
CA GLU A 353 6.01 0.82 15.46
C GLU A 353 5.76 -0.50 16.17
N TYR A 354 5.32 -0.43 17.43
CA TYR A 354 4.76 -1.58 18.14
C TYR A 354 3.24 -1.56 18.04
N TRP A 355 2.62 -2.68 17.68
CA TRP A 355 1.19 -2.83 17.54
C TRP A 355 0.68 -4.04 18.29
N HIS A 356 -0.39 -3.81 19.06
CA HIS A 356 -1.16 -4.84 19.73
C HIS A 356 -2.55 -4.95 19.11
N LEU A 357 -2.94 -6.15 18.68
CA LEU A 357 -4.28 -6.41 18.15
C LEU A 357 -5.27 -6.52 19.32
N LEU A 358 -6.07 -5.47 19.54
CA LEU A 358 -7.07 -5.40 20.60
C LEU A 358 -8.33 -6.20 20.29
N VAL A 359 -8.77 -6.09 19.03
CA VAL A 359 -9.96 -6.79 18.53
C VAL A 359 -9.56 -7.51 17.26
N ASP A 360 -9.65 -8.83 17.32
CA ASP A 360 -9.40 -9.66 16.16
C ASP A 360 -10.47 -9.43 15.07
N TYR A 361 -10.19 -9.86 13.88
CA TYR A 361 -11.03 -9.60 12.71
C TYR A 361 -12.44 -10.13 12.90
N GLN A 362 -13.43 -9.23 12.90
CA GLN A 362 -14.85 -9.56 12.93
C GLN A 362 -15.44 -9.38 11.53
N LYS A 363 -16.26 -10.33 11.08
CA LYS A 363 -16.98 -10.23 9.79
C LYS A 363 -18.21 -9.34 9.96
N TRP A 364 -18.33 -8.32 9.11
CA TRP A 364 -19.44 -7.39 9.05
C TRP A 364 -20.09 -7.42 7.68
N LYS A 365 -21.38 -7.15 7.66
CA LYS A 365 -22.14 -6.92 6.43
C LYS A 365 -22.95 -5.64 6.59
N ILE A 366 -22.70 -4.69 5.70
CA ILE A 366 -23.51 -3.48 5.58
C ILE A 366 -24.07 -3.45 4.16
N TRP A 367 -25.37 -3.64 4.03
CA TRP A 367 -26.06 -3.79 2.74
C TRP A 367 -25.45 -4.92 1.90
N PHE A 368 -24.84 -4.57 0.76
CA PHE A 368 -24.14 -5.49 -0.15
C PHE A 368 -22.64 -5.65 0.15
N LEU A 369 -22.07 -4.81 1.04
CA LEU A 369 -20.67 -4.84 1.38
C LEU A 369 -20.41 -5.83 2.52
N LYS A 370 -19.62 -6.85 2.27
CA LYS A 370 -19.06 -7.74 3.27
C LYS A 370 -17.60 -7.34 3.51
N PHE A 371 -17.21 -7.15 4.74
CA PHE A 371 -15.84 -6.82 5.10
C PHE A 371 -15.49 -7.40 6.47
N ALA A 372 -14.20 -7.49 6.73
CA ALA A 372 -13.67 -7.82 8.05
C ALA A 372 -13.09 -6.57 8.69
N LEU A 373 -13.25 -6.40 9.99
CA LEU A 373 -12.72 -5.29 10.76
C LEU A 373 -11.94 -5.80 11.95
N GLY A 374 -10.69 -5.39 12.06
CA GLY A 374 -9.83 -5.57 13.22
C GLY A 374 -9.41 -4.22 13.81
N LEU A 375 -9.05 -4.20 15.09
CA LEU A 375 -8.61 -3.01 15.80
C LEU A 375 -7.25 -3.24 16.44
N GLN A 376 -6.27 -2.37 16.15
CA GLN A 376 -4.96 -2.36 16.78
C GLN A 376 -4.70 -1.05 17.51
N LEU A 377 -4.06 -1.16 18.66
CA LEU A 377 -3.48 -0.04 19.41
C LEU A 377 -1.96 -0.17 19.36
N GLY A 378 -1.26 0.95 19.23
CA GLY A 378 0.20 0.90 19.19
C GLY A 378 0.88 2.19 19.60
N VAL A 379 2.20 2.07 19.72
CA VAL A 379 3.11 3.18 19.94
C VAL A 379 4.09 3.24 18.78
N PHE A 380 4.56 4.45 18.46
CA PHE A 380 5.50 4.63 17.37
C PHE A 380 6.54 5.72 17.68
N GLY A 381 7.67 5.63 16.98
CA GLY A 381 8.68 6.67 16.88
C GLY A 381 9.16 6.79 15.46
N ASP A 382 9.28 8.04 15.00
CA ASP A 382 9.74 8.41 13.67
C ASP A 382 10.97 9.30 13.80
N VAL A 383 11.93 9.12 12.88
CA VAL A 383 13.07 10.03 12.72
C VAL A 383 13.41 10.13 11.24
N GLY A 384 13.73 11.32 10.77
CA GLY A 384 14.07 11.50 9.37
C GLY A 384 14.74 12.84 9.08
N THR A 385 15.26 12.92 7.86
CA THR A 385 15.85 14.13 7.28
C THR A 385 15.60 14.13 5.78
N ALA A 386 15.41 15.29 5.21
CA ALA A 386 15.52 15.55 3.77
C ALA A 386 16.57 16.62 3.55
N TRP A 387 17.34 16.47 2.47
CA TRP A 387 18.47 17.35 2.22
C TRP A 387 18.78 17.47 0.72
N THR A 388 19.38 18.57 0.34
CA THR A 388 19.94 18.82 -0.98
C THR A 388 21.47 18.86 -0.93
N THR A 389 22.02 19.50 0.09
CA THR A 389 23.47 19.60 0.32
C THR A 389 23.94 18.72 1.48
N SER A 390 25.24 18.40 1.53
CA SER A 390 25.82 17.60 2.63
C SER A 390 25.73 18.31 3.99
N GLU A 391 25.71 19.64 4.00
CA GLU A 391 25.59 20.43 5.22
C GLU A 391 24.16 20.30 5.80
N GLU A 392 23.13 20.39 4.97
CA GLU A 392 21.73 20.18 5.36
C GLU A 392 21.53 18.78 5.96
N PHE A 393 22.18 17.73 5.42
CA PHE A 393 22.08 16.39 5.98
C PHE A 393 22.41 16.32 7.47
N SER A 394 23.44 17.06 7.92
CA SER A 394 23.87 17.06 9.32
C SER A 394 22.94 17.84 10.26
N GLN A 395 22.18 18.82 9.74
CA GLN A 395 21.44 19.81 10.52
C GLN A 395 19.91 19.63 10.45
N SER A 396 19.39 18.89 9.46
CA SER A 396 17.94 18.86 9.16
C SER A 396 17.19 17.67 9.76
N TRP A 397 17.74 17.00 10.76
CA TRP A 397 17.08 15.87 11.42
C TRP A 397 15.87 16.32 12.24
N ILE A 398 14.75 15.59 12.07
CA ILE A 398 13.53 15.76 12.83
C ILE A 398 13.08 14.43 13.42
N GLY A 399 12.42 14.46 14.56
CA GLY A 399 11.94 13.25 15.25
C GLY A 399 10.61 13.50 15.93
N GLY A 400 9.77 12.48 15.94
CA GLY A 400 8.47 12.49 16.59
C GLY A 400 8.07 11.12 17.08
N GLY A 401 7.08 11.07 17.95
CA GLY A 401 6.58 9.82 18.49
C GLY A 401 5.16 9.96 19.02
N GLY A 402 4.51 8.84 19.30
CA GLY A 402 3.13 8.92 19.75
C GLY A 402 2.42 7.59 19.90
N LEU A 403 1.09 7.70 19.98
CA LEU A 403 0.15 6.59 20.09
C LEU A 403 -0.70 6.55 18.83
N GLY A 404 -1.03 5.35 18.37
CA GLY A 404 -1.84 5.14 17.18
C GLY A 404 -2.93 4.12 17.37
N LEU A 405 -4.06 4.36 16.72
CA LEU A 405 -5.17 3.43 16.59
C LEU A 405 -5.33 3.06 15.13
N ARG A 406 -5.36 1.75 14.81
CA ARG A 406 -5.56 1.26 13.45
C ARG A 406 -6.82 0.43 13.34
N PHE A 407 -7.65 0.79 12.36
CA PHE A 407 -8.77 -0.02 11.91
C PHE A 407 -8.33 -0.77 10.65
N LEU A 408 -8.23 -2.07 10.77
CA LEU A 408 -7.77 -2.95 9.70
C LEU A 408 -8.98 -3.53 8.97
N MET A 409 -9.13 -3.20 7.70
CA MET A 409 -10.13 -3.77 6.82
C MET A 409 -9.41 -4.52 5.68
N PRO A 410 -9.14 -5.83 5.84
CA PRO A 410 -8.47 -6.61 4.80
C PRO A 410 -9.16 -6.45 3.45
N ALA A 411 -8.37 -6.33 2.39
CA ALA A 411 -8.80 -6.13 1.00
C ALA A 411 -9.48 -4.78 0.68
N ILE A 412 -9.77 -3.93 1.66
CA ILE A 412 -10.44 -2.64 1.42
C ILE A 412 -9.53 -1.47 1.78
N LEU A 413 -9.24 -1.26 3.05
CA LEU A 413 -8.52 -0.08 3.55
C LEU A 413 -7.90 -0.34 4.93
N MET A 414 -6.91 0.47 5.29
CA MET A 414 -6.48 0.69 6.66
C MET A 414 -6.77 2.16 7.01
N PHE A 415 -7.51 2.37 8.07
CA PHE A 415 -7.62 3.69 8.68
C PHE A 415 -6.73 3.77 9.91
N ARG A 416 -5.99 4.85 10.04
CA ARG A 416 -5.10 5.12 11.19
C ARG A 416 -5.39 6.51 11.75
N ALA A 417 -5.51 6.58 13.07
CA ALA A 417 -5.56 7.82 13.82
C ALA A 417 -4.38 7.84 14.80
N ASP A 418 -3.51 8.80 14.66
CA ASP A 418 -2.30 8.96 15.48
C ASP A 418 -2.38 10.24 16.29
N VAL A 419 -2.00 10.17 17.58
CA VAL A 419 -1.66 11.33 18.41
C VAL A 419 -0.14 11.35 18.48
N ALA A 420 0.47 12.34 17.83
CA ALA A 420 1.91 12.46 17.71
C ALA A 420 2.42 13.70 18.43
N THR A 421 3.63 13.63 18.94
CA THR A 421 4.37 14.77 19.51
C THR A 421 5.65 15.01 18.71
N GLY A 422 6.00 16.28 18.52
CA GLY A 422 7.18 16.75 17.84
C GLY A 422 7.42 18.22 18.20
N GLU A 423 7.95 19.02 17.29
CA GLU A 423 8.24 20.43 17.53
C GLU A 423 6.99 21.26 17.88
N GLU A 424 5.87 20.96 17.23
CA GLU A 424 4.60 21.69 17.37
C GLU A 424 3.76 21.25 18.59
N GLY A 425 4.29 20.38 19.46
CA GLY A 425 3.55 19.79 20.56
C GLY A 425 2.70 18.61 20.10
N TYR A 426 1.46 18.48 20.62
CA TYR A 426 0.58 17.36 20.27
C TYR A 426 -0.24 17.65 19.02
N VAL A 427 -0.14 16.74 18.04
CA VAL A 427 -0.89 16.82 16.77
C VAL A 427 -1.66 15.52 16.55
N VAL A 428 -2.91 15.63 16.11
CA VAL A 428 -3.71 14.47 15.70
C VAL A 428 -3.59 14.33 14.18
N ARG A 429 -3.17 13.15 13.71
CA ARG A 429 -3.02 12.84 12.30
C ARG A 429 -3.94 11.70 11.92
N PHE A 430 -4.57 11.82 10.76
CA PHE A 430 -5.39 10.79 10.18
C PHE A 430 -4.77 10.32 8.87
N PHE A 431 -4.81 9.00 8.68
CA PHE A 431 -4.37 8.40 7.43
C PHE A 431 -5.40 7.37 6.98
N LEU A 432 -5.74 7.41 5.70
CA LEU A 432 -6.59 6.42 5.07
C LEU A 432 -5.88 5.90 3.83
N GLY A 433 -5.57 4.62 3.82
CA GLY A 433 -4.84 4.03 2.69
C GLY A 433 -4.38 2.61 2.97
N THR A 434 -3.52 2.09 2.10
CA THR A 434 -2.81 0.85 2.33
C THR A 434 -1.47 1.15 3.02
N LYS A 435 -1.04 0.29 3.93
CA LYS A 435 0.21 0.42 4.69
C LYS A 435 1.46 0.55 3.79
N GLU A 436 1.38 0.06 2.57
CA GLU A 436 2.48 0.07 1.60
C GLU A 436 2.82 1.46 1.04
N LYS A 437 1.88 2.40 1.12
CA LYS A 437 2.05 3.76 0.61
C LYS A 437 2.45 4.81 1.66
N ALA A 438 2.68 4.38 2.90
CA ALA A 438 2.80 5.29 4.04
C ALA A 438 4.19 5.87 4.24
N VAL A 439 5.11 5.78 3.30
CA VAL A 439 6.45 6.32 3.49
C VAL A 439 6.72 7.41 2.45
N ALA A 440 6.73 8.65 2.94
CA ALA A 440 7.37 9.87 2.44
C ALA A 440 7.59 10.06 0.92
N GLN A 441 6.80 9.40 0.10
CA GLN A 441 6.65 9.83 -1.29
C GLN A 441 5.34 10.60 -1.41
N ARG A 442 5.40 11.82 -1.94
CA ARG A 442 4.22 12.42 -2.53
C ARG A 442 3.55 11.35 -3.38
N ASP A 443 2.24 11.25 -3.28
CA ASP A 443 1.40 10.32 -4.07
C ASP A 443 1.51 10.55 -5.61
N ARG A 444 2.70 10.85 -6.07
CA ARG A 444 3.05 10.91 -7.47
C ARG A 444 3.62 9.57 -7.83
N VAL A 445 2.80 8.77 -8.48
CA VAL A 445 3.17 7.48 -9.07
C VAL A 445 3.44 6.35 -8.08
N ARG A 446 2.38 5.81 -7.51
CA ARG A 446 2.21 4.36 -7.27
C ARG A 446 0.73 3.97 -7.20
#